data_2bc394d1e188db8dc3c5f05154e872c5
#
_entry.id   2bc394d1e188db8dc3c5f05154e872c5
#
_cell.length_a   1.000
_cell.length_b   1.000
_cell.length_c   1.000
_cell.angle_alpha   90.00
_cell.angle_beta   90.00
_cell.angle_gamma   90.00
#
_symmetry.space_group_name_H-M   'P 1'
#
loop_
_entity.id
_entity.type
_entity.pdbx_description
1 polymer ?
#
loop_
_entity_poly.entity_id
_entity_poly.type
_entity_poly.pdbx_seq_one_letter_code
_entity_poly.pdbx_strand_id
1 'polypeptide(L)'
;KSARDFLTMYEAVPDKDKSVLPVRQTFYGEIPRSAYEMYEHTKNVNAYYFGEIGVQADNNGTIEECRKRGFELLEHQPEFLENKVYLGSYDEEWSLREVLRRFIWHDRIHAKAMYRMAVKTFGNDVVPNVFSFDL
;
A
#
# COMPACT_ATOMS: atom_id res chain seq x y z
N LYS A 1 1.57 9.33 -6.58
CA LYS A 1 2.34 10.03 -5.54
C LYS A 1 2.51 9.19 -4.27
N SER A 2 1.43 8.68 -3.66
CA SER A 2 1.53 7.96 -2.38
C SER A 2 2.40 6.70 -2.47
N ALA A 3 2.35 5.95 -3.57
CA ALA A 3 3.19 4.76 -3.76
C ALA A 3 4.68 5.13 -3.83
N ARG A 4 5.01 6.24 -4.50
CA ARG A 4 6.38 6.74 -4.58
C ARG A 4 6.87 7.19 -3.21
N ASP A 5 6.04 7.93 -2.49
CA ASP A 5 6.38 8.42 -1.14
C ASP A 5 6.58 7.25 -0.18
N PHE A 6 5.74 6.22 -0.29
CA PHE A 6 5.87 5.01 0.50
C PHE A 6 7.19 4.29 0.20
N LEU A 7 7.53 4.14 -1.08
CA LEU A 7 8.78 3.52 -1.50
C LEU A 7 9.99 4.31 -1.00
N THR A 8 9.95 5.63 -1.09
CA THR A 8 11.02 6.51 -0.60
C THR A 8 11.26 6.28 0.90
N MET A 9 10.19 6.21 1.67
CA MET A 9 10.28 5.93 3.11
C MET A 9 10.88 4.55 3.37
N TYR A 10 10.39 3.53 2.67
CA TYR A 10 10.87 2.16 2.82
C TYR A 10 12.35 2.03 2.51
N GLU A 11 12.80 2.62 1.40
CA GLU A 11 14.21 2.56 0.99
C GLU A 11 15.15 3.21 2.01
N ALA A 12 14.66 4.19 2.77
CA ALA A 12 15.43 4.87 3.80
C ALA A 12 15.58 4.06 5.09
N VAL A 13 14.83 2.97 5.28
CA VAL A 13 14.94 2.13 6.48
C VAL A 13 16.27 1.39 6.44
N PRO A 14 17.15 1.56 7.47
CA PRO A 14 18.51 0.98 7.45
C PRO A 14 18.55 -0.54 7.43
N ASP A 15 17.67 -1.20 8.19
CA ASP A 15 17.55 -2.66 8.23
C ASP A 15 16.08 -3.02 8.12
N LYS A 16 15.71 -3.58 6.98
CA LYS A 16 14.30 -3.79 6.63
C LYS A 16 13.65 -4.95 7.38
N ASP A 17 14.46 -5.80 8.00
CA ASP A 17 13.95 -6.93 8.78
C ASP A 17 13.93 -6.66 10.29
N LYS A 18 14.54 -5.57 10.74
CA LYS A 18 14.65 -5.24 12.16
C LYS A 18 13.43 -4.45 12.64
N SER A 19 12.82 -4.90 13.75
CA SER A 19 11.71 -4.20 14.38
C SER A 19 11.68 -4.51 15.87
N VAL A 20 11.45 -3.46 16.68
CA VAL A 20 11.23 -3.60 18.13
C VAL A 20 9.79 -3.94 18.47
N LEU A 21 8.90 -3.97 17.48
CA LEU A 21 7.50 -4.25 17.74
C LEU A 21 7.29 -5.71 18.14
N PRO A 22 6.36 -5.99 19.07
CA PRO A 22 6.05 -7.35 19.47
C PRO A 22 5.26 -8.10 18.39
N VAL A 23 5.36 -9.42 18.41
CA VAL A 23 4.51 -10.28 17.59
C VAL A 23 3.06 -10.13 18.04
N ARG A 24 2.16 -9.86 17.12
CA ARG A 24 0.72 -9.80 17.39
C ARG A 24 -0.05 -10.58 16.33
N GLN A 25 -1.01 -11.37 16.78
CA GLN A 25 -1.89 -12.15 15.92
C GLN A 25 -3.25 -11.47 15.84
N THR A 26 -3.84 -11.52 14.64
CA THR A 26 -5.22 -11.10 14.41
C THR A 26 -5.98 -12.24 13.78
N PHE A 27 -7.27 -12.02 13.58
CA PHE A 27 -8.13 -12.93 12.81
C PHE A 27 -7.56 -13.22 11.41
N TYR A 28 -6.86 -12.26 10.82
CA TYR A 28 -6.27 -12.37 9.48
C TYR A 28 -4.84 -12.88 9.48
N GLY A 29 -4.27 -13.23 10.64
CA GLY A 29 -2.90 -13.68 10.78
C GLY A 29 -2.03 -12.72 11.55
N GLU A 30 -0.71 -12.86 11.42
CA GLU A 30 0.25 -11.98 12.08
C GLU A 30 0.20 -10.57 11.51
N ILE A 31 0.27 -9.58 12.42
CA ILE A 31 0.40 -8.17 12.03
C ILE A 31 1.84 -7.92 11.57
N PRO A 32 2.06 -7.28 10.42
CA PRO A 32 3.40 -6.92 9.96
C PRO A 32 4.14 -6.09 11.01
N ARG A 33 5.41 -6.42 11.27
CA ARG A 33 6.24 -5.76 12.27
C ARG A 33 7.43 -5.03 11.68
N SER A 34 8.09 -5.61 10.69
CA SER A 34 9.27 -5.03 10.04
C SER A 34 8.88 -4.17 8.86
N ALA A 35 9.82 -3.33 8.40
CA ALA A 35 9.62 -2.54 7.20
C ALA A 35 9.33 -3.44 6.00
N TYR A 36 10.06 -4.55 5.86
CA TYR A 36 9.85 -5.50 4.76
C TYR A 36 8.44 -6.08 4.78
N GLU A 37 7.98 -6.55 5.94
CA GLU A 37 6.64 -7.12 6.07
C GLU A 37 5.56 -6.08 5.76
N MET A 38 5.73 -4.85 6.26
CA MET A 38 4.80 -3.75 6.00
C MET A 38 4.77 -3.36 4.52
N TYR A 39 5.94 -3.35 3.87
CA TYR A 39 6.07 -3.03 2.45
C TYR A 39 5.38 -4.09 1.59
N GLU A 40 5.68 -5.36 1.82
CA GLU A 40 5.05 -6.45 1.06
C GLU A 40 3.53 -6.49 1.24
N HIS A 41 3.06 -6.28 2.47
CA HIS A 41 1.64 -6.21 2.76
C HIS A 41 0.96 -5.06 1.99
N THR A 42 1.60 -3.89 1.96
CA THR A 42 1.04 -2.71 1.29
C THR A 42 1.07 -2.87 -0.24
N LYS A 43 2.15 -3.42 -0.77
CA LYS A 43 2.30 -3.65 -2.22
C LYS A 43 1.30 -4.70 -2.73
N ASN A 44 1.11 -5.78 -1.98
CA ASN A 44 0.39 -6.95 -2.46
C ASN A 44 -1.14 -6.79 -2.56
N VAL A 45 -1.69 -5.64 -2.18
CA VAL A 45 -3.09 -5.31 -2.48
C VAL A 45 -3.27 -4.79 -3.90
N ASN A 46 -2.20 -4.54 -4.64
CA ASN A 46 -2.27 -3.93 -5.97
C ASN A 46 -3.16 -4.73 -6.93
N ALA A 47 -2.85 -6.00 -7.12
CA ALA A 47 -3.65 -6.87 -7.97
C ALA A 47 -5.09 -7.04 -7.47
N TYR A 48 -5.26 -7.13 -6.15
CA TYR A 48 -6.58 -7.28 -5.54
C TYR A 48 -7.47 -6.06 -5.80
N TYR A 49 -6.99 -4.86 -5.52
CA TYR A 49 -7.80 -3.64 -5.71
C TYR A 49 -8.16 -3.41 -7.17
N PHE A 50 -7.19 -3.56 -8.08
CA PHE A 50 -7.49 -3.44 -9.52
C PHE A 50 -8.44 -4.54 -9.98
N GLY A 51 -8.30 -5.76 -9.47
CA GLY A 51 -9.17 -6.88 -9.81
C GLY A 51 -10.63 -6.63 -9.45
N GLU A 52 -10.90 -5.86 -8.39
CA GLU A 52 -12.26 -5.55 -7.97
C GLU A 52 -13.03 -4.68 -8.98
N ILE A 53 -12.33 -4.02 -9.87
CA ILE A 53 -12.94 -3.27 -10.99
C ILE A 53 -12.58 -3.86 -12.36
N GLY A 54 -12.23 -5.14 -12.39
CA GLY A 54 -12.02 -5.89 -13.62
C GLY A 54 -10.70 -5.65 -14.33
N VAL A 55 -9.70 -5.09 -13.65
CA VAL A 55 -8.35 -4.87 -14.19
C VAL A 55 -7.44 -5.98 -13.72
N GLN A 56 -6.82 -6.72 -14.64
CA GLN A 56 -5.87 -7.79 -14.31
C GLN A 56 -4.47 -7.19 -14.13
N ALA A 57 -4.19 -6.68 -12.93
CA ALA A 57 -2.89 -6.15 -12.56
C ALA A 57 -2.05 -7.20 -11.83
N ASP A 58 -0.75 -6.94 -11.72
CA ASP A 58 0.18 -7.80 -10.99
C ASP A 58 0.75 -7.07 -9.76
N ASN A 59 1.56 -7.79 -8.98
CA ASN A 59 2.26 -7.26 -7.81
C ASN A 59 3.79 -7.27 -8.02
N ASN A 60 4.25 -7.36 -9.26
CA ASN A 60 5.68 -7.50 -9.56
C ASN A 60 6.42 -6.17 -9.53
N GLY A 61 7.70 -6.23 -9.15
CA GLY A 61 8.53 -5.04 -9.07
C GLY A 61 8.26 -4.21 -7.83
N THR A 62 8.58 -2.91 -7.88
CA THR A 62 8.30 -2.00 -6.77
C THR A 62 6.82 -1.66 -6.70
N ILE A 63 6.40 -1.15 -5.53
CA ILE A 63 5.02 -0.68 -5.34
C ILE A 63 4.66 0.42 -6.37
N GLU A 64 5.62 1.28 -6.71
CA GLU A 64 5.40 2.31 -7.72
C GLU A 64 5.22 1.71 -9.10
N GLU A 65 6.09 0.75 -9.48
CA GLU A 65 6.05 0.11 -10.80
C GLU A 65 4.76 -0.68 -11.02
N CYS A 66 4.37 -1.54 -10.09
CA CYS A 66 3.17 -2.35 -10.26
C CYS A 66 1.90 -1.49 -10.22
N ARG A 67 1.88 -0.43 -9.42
CA ARG A 67 0.76 0.52 -9.38
C ARG A 67 0.62 1.26 -10.71
N LYS A 68 1.75 1.72 -11.27
CA LYS A 68 1.77 2.39 -12.58
C LYS A 68 1.23 1.49 -13.68
N ARG A 69 1.68 0.23 -13.72
CA ARG A 69 1.16 -0.73 -14.71
C ARG A 69 -0.33 -0.96 -14.57
N GLY A 70 -0.83 -1.06 -13.34
CA GLY A 70 -2.26 -1.21 -13.07
C GLY A 70 -3.07 -0.05 -13.63
N PHE A 71 -2.61 1.19 -13.41
CA PHE A 71 -3.29 2.37 -13.95
C PHE A 71 -3.21 2.45 -15.47
N GLU A 72 -2.09 2.03 -16.07
CA GLU A 72 -1.96 1.96 -17.53
C GLU A 72 -2.96 0.97 -18.12
N LEU A 73 -3.12 -0.20 -17.50
CA LEU A 73 -4.13 -1.19 -17.92
C LEU A 73 -5.54 -0.64 -17.76
N LEU A 74 -5.81 0.07 -16.67
CA LEU A 74 -7.11 0.70 -16.44
C LEU A 74 -7.45 1.72 -17.54
N GLU A 75 -6.49 2.58 -17.90
CA GLU A 75 -6.68 3.60 -18.92
C GLU A 75 -7.00 3.02 -20.30
N HIS A 76 -6.59 1.78 -20.57
CA HIS A 76 -6.88 1.09 -21.82
C HIS A 76 -8.25 0.41 -21.82
N GLN A 77 -8.95 0.38 -20.71
CA GLN A 77 -10.30 -0.19 -20.64
C GLN A 77 -11.32 0.80 -21.21
N PRO A 78 -12.31 0.31 -22.00
CA PRO A 78 -13.45 1.14 -22.38
C PRO A 78 -14.16 1.65 -21.12
N GLU A 79 -14.61 2.90 -21.15
CA GLU A 79 -15.45 3.47 -20.10
C GLU A 79 -14.76 3.65 -18.74
N PHE A 80 -13.41 3.66 -18.70
CA PHE A 80 -12.71 3.79 -17.40
C PHE A 80 -13.07 5.08 -16.64
N LEU A 81 -13.46 6.14 -17.35
CA LEU A 81 -13.87 7.42 -16.72
C LEU A 81 -15.33 7.43 -16.25
N GLU A 82 -16.11 6.42 -16.57
CA GLU A 82 -17.53 6.38 -16.23
C GLU A 82 -17.80 5.98 -14.77
N ASN A 83 -16.75 5.65 -14.01
CA ASN A 83 -16.86 5.25 -12.60
C ASN A 83 -17.92 4.15 -12.39
N LYS A 84 -17.89 3.15 -13.28
CA LYS A 84 -18.82 2.03 -13.23
C LYS A 84 -18.70 1.27 -11.91
N VAL A 85 -19.83 0.81 -11.39
CA VAL A 85 -19.86 0.02 -10.15
C VAL A 85 -19.70 -1.46 -10.48
N TYR A 86 -18.83 -2.14 -9.75
CA TYR A 86 -18.57 -3.57 -9.86
C TYR A 86 -18.89 -4.23 -8.52
N LEU A 87 -19.37 -5.47 -8.54
CA LEU A 87 -19.49 -6.26 -7.34
C LEU A 87 -18.17 -6.99 -7.10
N GLY A 88 -17.52 -6.68 -6.00
CA GLY A 88 -16.21 -7.25 -5.64
C GLY A 88 -16.30 -8.62 -5.01
N SER A 89 -15.13 -9.18 -4.68
CA SER A 89 -14.97 -10.56 -4.17
C SER A 89 -15.68 -10.82 -2.83
N TYR A 90 -15.95 -9.78 -2.06
CA TYR A 90 -16.59 -9.88 -0.75
C TYR A 90 -17.97 -9.23 -0.73
N ASP A 91 -18.66 -9.21 -1.88
CA ASP A 91 -19.96 -8.60 -2.07
C ASP A 91 -19.98 -7.07 -1.81
N GLU A 92 -18.82 -6.44 -1.83
CA GLU A 92 -18.69 -4.98 -1.73
C GLU A 92 -18.82 -4.33 -3.11
N GLU A 93 -19.45 -3.17 -3.15
CA GLU A 93 -19.53 -2.39 -4.39
C GLU A 93 -18.22 -1.60 -4.59
N TRP A 94 -17.63 -1.75 -5.77
CA TRP A 94 -16.39 -1.09 -6.14
C TRP A 94 -16.56 -0.25 -7.39
N SER A 95 -15.82 0.85 -7.46
CA SER A 95 -15.75 1.74 -8.61
C SER A 95 -14.33 2.29 -8.71
N LEU A 96 -14.02 2.99 -9.80
CA LEU A 96 -12.72 3.67 -9.93
C LEU A 96 -12.45 4.59 -8.73
N ARG A 97 -13.47 5.38 -8.34
CA ARG A 97 -13.36 6.27 -7.18
C ARG A 97 -12.99 5.49 -5.91
N GLU A 98 -13.64 4.36 -5.69
CA GLU A 98 -13.36 3.52 -4.51
C GLU A 98 -11.93 2.97 -4.53
N VAL A 99 -11.46 2.49 -5.69
CA VAL A 99 -10.08 2.02 -5.85
C VAL A 99 -9.08 3.13 -5.53
N LEU A 100 -9.28 4.34 -6.07
CA LEU A 100 -8.41 5.47 -5.80
C LEU A 100 -8.37 5.83 -4.31
N ARG A 101 -9.52 5.85 -3.67
CA ARG A 101 -9.64 6.15 -2.24
C ARG A 101 -8.95 5.06 -1.39
N ARG A 102 -9.15 3.79 -1.74
CA ARG A 102 -8.55 2.66 -1.02
C ARG A 102 -7.04 2.67 -1.12
N PHE A 103 -6.47 2.94 -2.30
CA PHE A 103 -5.02 3.02 -2.43
C PHE A 103 -4.43 4.14 -1.57
N ILE A 104 -5.01 5.33 -1.61
CA ILE A 104 -4.52 6.47 -0.82
C ILE A 104 -4.61 6.17 0.67
N TRP A 105 -5.75 5.67 1.12
CA TRP A 105 -5.99 5.34 2.52
C TRP A 105 -5.04 4.22 3.00
N HIS A 106 -4.94 3.15 2.23
CA HIS A 106 -4.12 1.98 2.58
C HIS A 106 -2.64 2.32 2.62
N ASP A 107 -2.14 3.01 1.61
CA ASP A 107 -0.75 3.46 1.59
C ASP A 107 -0.44 4.32 2.82
N ARG A 108 -1.36 5.23 3.15
CA ARG A 108 -1.14 6.17 4.25
C ARG A 108 -1.14 5.49 5.63
N ILE A 109 -2.08 4.58 5.90
CA ILE A 109 -2.11 3.92 7.21
C ILE A 109 -0.89 3.01 7.41
N HIS A 110 -0.45 2.33 6.38
CA HIS A 110 0.75 1.49 6.47
C HIS A 110 2.04 2.30 6.47
N ALA A 111 2.07 3.44 5.78
CA ALA A 111 3.18 4.39 5.89
C ALA A 111 3.31 4.94 7.31
N LYS A 112 2.19 5.25 7.96
CA LYS A 112 2.21 5.73 9.35
C LYS A 112 2.73 4.65 10.29
N ALA A 113 2.30 3.40 10.11
CA ALA A 113 2.78 2.28 10.89
C ALA A 113 4.29 2.07 10.70
N MET A 114 4.77 2.12 9.46
CA MET A 114 6.19 2.00 9.14
C MET A 114 7.01 3.13 9.75
N TYR A 115 6.54 4.36 9.66
CA TYR A 115 7.22 5.52 10.24
C TYR A 115 7.33 5.39 11.77
N ARG A 116 6.23 5.01 12.43
CA ARG A 116 6.24 4.79 13.88
C ARG A 116 7.22 3.69 14.28
N MET A 117 7.21 2.59 13.55
CA MET A 117 8.15 1.48 13.81
C MET A 117 9.58 1.94 13.60
N ALA A 118 9.87 2.68 12.54
CA ALA A 118 11.20 3.17 12.23
C ALA A 118 11.72 4.12 13.34
N VAL A 119 10.87 5.03 13.80
CA VAL A 119 11.25 5.93 14.93
C VAL A 119 11.58 5.14 16.18
N LYS A 120 10.78 4.13 16.51
CA LYS A 120 11.02 3.30 17.71
C LYS A 120 12.25 2.40 17.58
N THR A 121 12.52 1.89 16.38
CA THR A 121 13.60 0.93 16.15
C THR A 121 14.94 1.61 15.89
N PHE A 122 14.96 2.71 15.13
CA PHE A 122 16.17 3.36 14.66
C PHE A 122 16.38 4.78 15.17
N GLY A 123 15.37 5.38 15.80
CA GLY A 123 15.41 6.75 16.30
C GLY A 123 14.79 7.74 15.34
N ASN A 124 14.71 9.00 15.80
CA ASN A 124 14.17 10.10 15.02
C ASN A 124 15.13 10.45 13.87
N ASP A 125 14.59 11.01 12.79
CA ASP A 125 15.34 11.56 11.66
C ASP A 125 16.09 10.54 10.79
N VAL A 126 15.95 9.24 11.04
CA VAL A 126 16.55 8.21 10.19
C VAL A 126 15.75 7.99 8.91
N VAL A 127 14.44 8.04 9.03
CA VAL A 127 13.51 7.86 7.89
C VAL A 127 12.77 9.18 7.66
N PRO A 128 12.72 9.68 6.40
CA PRO A 128 12.07 10.95 6.11
C PRO A 128 10.55 10.86 6.31
N ASN A 129 9.98 11.90 6.92
CA ASN A 129 8.54 12.02 7.13
C ASN A 129 7.86 12.60 5.89
N VAL A 130 7.88 11.83 4.79
CA VAL A 130 7.38 12.29 3.48
C VAL A 130 5.86 12.48 3.44
N PHE A 131 5.13 11.88 4.39
CA PHE A 131 3.68 12.03 4.51
C PHE A 131 3.28 13.13 5.51
N SER A 132 4.24 13.78 6.14
CA SER A 132 4.03 14.83 7.15
C SER A 132 3.17 14.35 8.32
N PHE A 133 3.49 13.17 8.85
CA PHE A 133 2.79 12.65 10.03
C PHE A 133 3.14 13.45 11.27
N ASP A 134 2.12 13.71 12.06
CA ASP A 134 2.24 14.30 13.39
C ASP A 134 2.00 13.19 14.41
N LEU A 135 3.08 12.75 15.05
CA LEU A 135 3.02 11.64 16.01
C LEU A 135 2.96 12.11 17.45
#